data_c4f769d851518f833b1f11dbc28eb01a
#
_entry.id   c4f769d851518f833b1f11dbc28eb01a
#
_cell.length_a   1.000
_cell.length_b   1.000
_cell.length_c   1.000
_cell.angle_alpha   90.00
_cell.angle_beta   90.00
_cell.angle_gamma   90.00
#
_symmetry.space_group_name_H-M   'P 1'
#
loop_
_entity.id
_entity.type
_entity.pdbx_description
1 polymer ?
#
loop_
_entity_poly.entity_id
_entity_poly.type
_entity_poly.pdbx_seq_one_letter_code
_entity_poly.pdbx_strand_id
1 'polypeptide(L)'
;SELIDETGTCTNTISSTVLYLNGWEAENIGIANGKGGYSAQSSDETIVTATVNDNRLWLSSHGKKGKVTVTVSDKDGNYVTLPVTVSYGVLTFTCLDQPEFQVSRPSEDMLLLLDAEDDLQEKVNVAMAPYAFINRGDICVLRPDDVYRLSEEGEGGKFTYKTKDEQVLVEGTYRIEWASLAGKKKKAFVFTYTGENDVEKQHTFFNFSPYLGTQSLTRERGPITTAWLEDVSDSPYLEGILPVDRTVVYWVDTMISSLSAEEI
;
A
#
# COMPACT_ATOMS: atom_id res chain seq x y z
N SER A 1 -28.79 -19.82 0.31
CA SER A 1 -28.30 -18.48 0.00
C SER A 1 -26.79 -18.50 -0.12
N GLU A 2 -26.23 -17.64 -0.92
CA GLU A 2 -24.79 -17.44 -1.10
C GLU A 2 -24.49 -15.97 -0.92
N LEU A 3 -23.31 -15.67 -0.37
CA LEU A 3 -22.76 -14.32 -0.30
C LEU A 3 -21.82 -14.10 -1.47
N ILE A 4 -22.01 -13.02 -2.20
CA ILE A 4 -21.30 -12.76 -3.46
C ILE A 4 -20.73 -11.36 -3.51
N ASP A 5 -19.55 -11.28 -4.12
CA ASP A 5 -18.97 -10.05 -4.56
C ASP A 5 -19.31 -9.83 -6.03
N GLU A 6 -20.03 -8.74 -6.34
CA GLU A 6 -20.47 -8.37 -7.69
C GLU A 6 -19.59 -7.29 -8.32
N THR A 7 -18.37 -7.15 -7.83
CA THR A 7 -17.48 -6.12 -8.32
C THR A 7 -16.79 -6.54 -9.61
N GLY A 8 -16.82 -5.70 -10.62
CA GLY A 8 -16.27 -5.96 -11.94
C GLY A 8 -17.16 -6.86 -12.82
N THR A 9 -16.54 -7.67 -13.68
CA THR A 9 -17.21 -8.56 -14.64
C THR A 9 -17.42 -9.98 -14.11
N CYS A 10 -16.93 -10.28 -12.91
CA CYS A 10 -16.98 -11.60 -12.28
C CYS A 10 -17.73 -11.55 -10.96
N THR A 11 -18.57 -12.56 -10.73
CA THR A 11 -19.24 -12.79 -9.45
C THR A 11 -18.47 -13.86 -8.69
N ASN A 12 -17.97 -13.53 -7.50
CA ASN A 12 -17.24 -14.46 -6.64
C ASN A 12 -18.02 -14.74 -5.35
N THR A 13 -18.01 -15.98 -4.89
CA THR A 13 -18.56 -16.34 -3.59
C THR A 13 -17.61 -15.87 -2.48
N ILE A 14 -18.17 -15.20 -1.48
CA ILE A 14 -17.43 -14.71 -0.30
C ILE A 14 -17.63 -15.70 0.85
N SER A 15 -16.54 -16.20 1.42
CA SER A 15 -16.52 -17.10 2.56
C SER A 15 -16.04 -16.47 3.86
N SER A 16 -15.39 -15.30 3.79
CA SER A 16 -14.95 -14.50 4.93
C SER A 16 -14.68 -13.05 4.47
N THR A 17 -14.67 -12.11 5.40
CA THR A 17 -14.28 -10.73 5.11
C THR A 17 -13.54 -10.07 6.25
N VAL A 18 -12.86 -8.97 5.94
CA VAL A 18 -12.13 -8.14 6.89
C VAL A 18 -12.60 -6.69 6.77
N LEU A 19 -12.91 -6.07 7.91
CA LEU A 19 -13.14 -4.64 8.02
C LEU A 19 -11.88 -4.01 8.65
N TYR A 20 -11.38 -2.95 8.04
CA TYR A 20 -10.12 -2.32 8.45
C TYR A 20 -10.39 -1.02 9.19
N LEU A 21 -10.00 -0.95 10.47
CA LEU A 21 -10.18 0.22 11.33
C LEU A 21 -9.44 1.46 10.85
N ASN A 22 -8.41 1.28 10.04
CA ASN A 22 -7.64 2.35 9.42
C ASN A 22 -8.04 2.63 7.97
N GLY A 23 -9.29 2.39 7.58
CA GLY A 23 -9.75 2.76 6.24
C GLY A 23 -11.09 2.21 5.82
N TRP A 24 -11.25 0.91 5.75
CA TRP A 24 -12.49 0.27 5.26
C TRP A 24 -13.27 -0.40 6.39
N GLU A 25 -13.95 0.43 7.17
CA GLU A 25 -14.73 0.01 8.32
C GLU A 25 -16.13 -0.49 7.97
N ALA A 26 -16.53 -0.39 6.71
CA ALA A 26 -17.83 -0.84 6.23
C ALA A 26 -17.70 -1.61 4.93
N GLU A 27 -18.59 -2.56 4.71
CA GLU A 27 -18.66 -3.36 3.49
C GLU A 27 -20.10 -3.66 3.09
N ASN A 28 -20.31 -3.87 1.80
CA ASN A 28 -21.57 -4.18 1.18
C ASN A 28 -21.43 -5.43 0.31
N ILE A 29 -22.16 -6.48 0.63
CA ILE A 29 -22.05 -7.83 0.03
C ILE A 29 -23.39 -8.23 -0.56
N GLY A 30 -23.40 -8.75 -1.79
CA GLY A 30 -24.58 -9.28 -2.43
C GLY A 30 -25.06 -10.60 -1.80
N ILE A 31 -26.38 -10.83 -1.79
CA ILE A 31 -26.98 -12.08 -1.37
C ILE A 31 -27.68 -12.69 -2.59
N ALA A 32 -27.26 -13.90 -2.98
CA ALA A 32 -27.79 -14.62 -4.13
C ALA A 32 -28.34 -16.01 -3.79
N ASN A 33 -29.06 -16.58 -4.73
CA ASN A 33 -29.53 -17.99 -4.68
C ASN A 33 -30.36 -18.39 -3.45
N GLY A 34 -30.99 -17.40 -2.79
CA GLY A 34 -31.91 -17.63 -1.66
C GLY A 34 -33.37 -17.38 -2.04
N LYS A 35 -34.25 -17.51 -1.06
CA LYS A 35 -35.70 -17.36 -1.22
C LYS A 35 -36.23 -15.95 -0.93
N GLY A 36 -35.33 -14.97 -0.76
CA GLY A 36 -35.70 -13.61 -0.39
C GLY A 36 -36.15 -13.46 1.07
N GLY A 37 -36.55 -12.24 1.44
CA GLY A 37 -36.92 -11.95 2.83
C GLY A 37 -35.75 -12.14 3.79
N TYR A 38 -34.57 -11.68 3.38
CA TYR A 38 -33.36 -11.89 4.12
C TYR A 38 -33.30 -11.08 5.42
N SER A 39 -32.68 -11.67 6.42
CA SER A 39 -32.31 -11.02 7.69
C SER A 39 -30.86 -11.35 8.03
N ALA A 40 -30.20 -10.49 8.79
CA ALA A 40 -28.83 -10.72 9.24
C ALA A 40 -28.74 -10.53 10.76
N GLN A 41 -27.85 -11.29 11.37
CA GLN A 41 -27.52 -11.19 12.79
C GLN A 41 -26.01 -11.34 12.99
N SER A 42 -25.41 -10.41 13.70
CA SER A 42 -24.02 -10.51 14.17
C SER A 42 -23.95 -11.25 15.50
N SER A 43 -22.93 -12.06 15.70
CA SER A 43 -22.66 -12.70 16.98
C SER A 43 -22.24 -11.72 18.08
N ASP A 44 -21.71 -10.54 17.68
CA ASP A 44 -21.39 -9.43 18.59
C ASP A 44 -21.60 -8.09 17.87
N GLU A 45 -22.72 -7.45 18.11
CA GLU A 45 -23.06 -6.15 17.52
C GLU A 45 -22.22 -4.99 18.07
N THR A 46 -21.50 -5.18 19.16
CA THR A 46 -20.56 -4.16 19.66
C THR A 46 -19.29 -4.09 18.83
N ILE A 47 -19.00 -5.11 18.02
CA ILE A 47 -17.86 -5.15 17.09
C ILE A 47 -18.30 -4.87 15.66
N VAL A 48 -19.35 -5.57 15.18
CA VAL A 48 -19.90 -5.40 13.83
C VAL A 48 -21.42 -5.39 13.88
N THR A 49 -22.01 -4.38 13.27
CA THR A 49 -23.45 -4.36 12.96
C THR A 49 -23.66 -4.95 11.57
N ALA A 50 -24.63 -5.83 11.44
CA ALA A 50 -25.05 -6.44 10.19
C ALA A 50 -26.52 -6.10 9.90
N THR A 51 -26.79 -5.49 8.76
CA THR A 51 -28.15 -5.18 8.30
C THR A 51 -28.36 -5.64 6.87
N VAL A 52 -29.61 -5.97 6.53
CA VAL A 52 -29.97 -6.31 5.15
C VAL A 52 -30.92 -5.25 4.60
N ASN A 53 -30.61 -4.80 3.40
CA ASN A 53 -31.50 -3.98 2.60
C ASN A 53 -31.63 -4.64 1.22
N ASP A 54 -32.84 -5.02 0.85
CA ASP A 54 -33.12 -5.83 -0.33
C ASP A 54 -32.29 -7.14 -0.35
N ASN A 55 -31.42 -7.29 -1.31
CA ASN A 55 -30.54 -8.45 -1.49
C ASN A 55 -29.08 -8.11 -1.14
N ARG A 56 -28.85 -7.13 -0.26
CA ARG A 56 -27.51 -6.72 0.12
C ARG A 56 -27.34 -6.74 1.64
N LEU A 57 -26.23 -7.35 2.05
CA LEU A 57 -25.75 -7.35 3.41
C LEU A 57 -24.82 -6.15 3.61
N TRP A 58 -25.15 -5.31 4.59
CA TRP A 58 -24.33 -4.17 5.00
C TRP A 58 -23.66 -4.47 6.33
N LEU A 59 -22.34 -4.38 6.35
CA LEU A 59 -21.51 -4.57 7.54
C LEU A 59 -20.88 -3.24 7.92
N SER A 60 -20.82 -2.94 9.20
CA SER A 60 -20.16 -1.75 9.74
C SER A 60 -19.46 -2.08 11.05
N SER A 61 -18.19 -1.71 11.18
CA SER A 61 -17.42 -1.86 12.42
C SER A 61 -17.72 -0.70 13.39
N HIS A 62 -17.37 -0.89 14.65
CA HIS A 62 -17.55 0.10 15.72
C HIS A 62 -16.24 0.50 16.40
N GLY A 63 -15.12 0.51 15.65
CA GLY A 63 -13.83 0.95 16.15
C GLY A 63 -13.14 -0.02 17.12
N LYS A 64 -13.60 -1.27 17.17
CA LYS A 64 -13.11 -2.28 18.10
C LYS A 64 -12.62 -3.51 17.33
N LYS A 65 -11.39 -3.94 17.60
CA LYS A 65 -10.84 -5.19 17.07
C LYS A 65 -11.64 -6.39 17.56
N GLY A 66 -11.79 -7.40 16.70
CA GLY A 66 -12.41 -8.66 17.09
C GLY A 66 -12.77 -9.53 15.90
N LYS A 67 -13.28 -10.70 16.20
CA LYS A 67 -13.83 -11.66 15.24
C LYS A 67 -15.28 -11.94 15.58
N VAL A 68 -16.14 -11.83 14.59
CA VAL A 68 -17.56 -12.14 14.72
C VAL A 68 -18.00 -13.07 13.61
N THR A 69 -19.13 -13.75 13.83
CA THR A 69 -19.81 -14.49 12.78
C THR A 69 -21.13 -13.79 12.49
N VAL A 70 -21.33 -13.42 11.23
CA VAL A 70 -22.61 -12.89 10.75
C VAL A 70 -23.39 -14.03 10.11
N THR A 71 -24.62 -14.21 10.56
CA THR A 71 -25.57 -15.19 10.00
C THR A 71 -26.59 -14.46 9.16
N VAL A 72 -26.73 -14.85 7.90
CA VAL A 72 -27.75 -14.35 6.97
C VAL A 72 -28.76 -15.47 6.71
N SER A 73 -30.02 -15.20 6.97
CA SER A 73 -31.12 -16.17 6.80
C SER A 73 -32.13 -15.67 5.78
N ASP A 74 -32.74 -16.60 5.01
CA ASP A 74 -33.87 -16.30 4.14
C ASP A 74 -35.21 -16.60 4.84
N LYS A 75 -36.33 -16.27 4.19
CA LYS A 75 -37.68 -16.46 4.74
C LYS A 75 -38.05 -17.93 5.04
N ASP A 76 -37.35 -18.88 4.42
CA ASP A 76 -37.60 -20.32 4.61
C ASP A 76 -36.69 -20.91 5.71
N GLY A 77 -35.85 -20.06 6.34
CA GLY A 77 -34.95 -20.46 7.41
C GLY A 77 -33.61 -21.06 6.93
N ASN A 78 -33.34 -21.07 5.62
CA ASN A 78 -32.00 -21.43 5.14
C ASN A 78 -31.03 -20.29 5.49
N TYR A 79 -29.83 -20.63 5.91
CA TYR A 79 -28.85 -19.64 6.32
C TYR A 79 -27.47 -19.89 5.76
N VAL A 80 -26.66 -18.85 5.75
CA VAL A 80 -25.22 -18.85 5.48
C VAL A 80 -24.51 -18.04 6.55
N THR A 81 -23.32 -18.46 6.92
CA THR A 81 -22.50 -17.74 7.91
C THR A 81 -21.29 -17.10 7.24
N LEU A 82 -20.95 -15.91 7.72
CA LEU A 82 -19.81 -15.15 7.26
C LEU A 82 -18.90 -14.80 8.46
N PRO A 83 -17.72 -15.40 8.58
CA PRO A 83 -16.70 -14.93 9.49
C PRO A 83 -16.23 -13.52 9.10
N VAL A 84 -16.27 -12.58 10.03
CA VAL A 84 -15.82 -11.19 9.87
C VAL A 84 -14.74 -10.90 10.87
N THR A 85 -13.60 -10.44 10.41
CA THR A 85 -12.49 -9.96 11.23
C THR A 85 -12.45 -8.44 11.17
N VAL A 86 -12.35 -7.78 12.33
CA VAL A 86 -12.13 -6.33 12.43
C VAL A 86 -10.75 -6.10 13.01
N SER A 87 -9.86 -5.48 12.25
CA SER A 87 -8.48 -5.21 12.64
C SER A 87 -7.89 -4.06 11.83
N TYR A 88 -6.67 -3.63 12.20
CA TYR A 88 -5.92 -2.70 11.37
C TYR A 88 -5.40 -3.38 10.11
N GLY A 89 -5.36 -2.64 9.01
CA GLY A 89 -4.78 -3.09 7.75
C GLY A 89 -3.26 -2.99 7.76
N VAL A 90 -2.62 -3.94 7.10
CA VAL A 90 -1.17 -3.99 6.88
C VAL A 90 -0.90 -4.13 5.40
N LEU A 91 -0.11 -3.19 4.84
CA LEU A 91 0.31 -3.19 3.44
C LEU A 91 1.68 -3.80 3.28
N THR A 92 1.82 -4.68 2.31
CA THR A 92 3.12 -5.23 1.92
C THR A 92 3.46 -4.83 0.49
N PHE A 93 4.61 -4.17 0.34
CA PHE A 93 5.22 -3.85 -0.95
C PHE A 93 6.38 -4.80 -1.20
N THR A 94 6.47 -5.32 -2.42
CA THR A 94 7.60 -6.16 -2.85
C THR A 94 8.35 -5.47 -3.98
N CYS A 95 9.67 -5.43 -3.87
CA CYS A 95 10.55 -4.93 -4.93
C CYS A 95 10.56 -5.92 -6.09
N LEU A 96 10.13 -5.49 -7.28
CA LEU A 96 9.95 -6.35 -8.44
C LEU A 96 11.26 -6.65 -9.17
N ASP A 97 12.07 -5.63 -9.39
CA ASP A 97 13.31 -5.71 -10.14
C ASP A 97 14.47 -5.13 -9.34
N GLN A 98 15.69 -5.39 -9.76
CA GLN A 98 16.84 -4.76 -9.13
C GLN A 98 16.76 -3.25 -9.34
N PRO A 99 16.77 -2.45 -8.26
CA PRO A 99 16.70 -1.00 -8.38
C PRO A 99 17.86 -0.41 -9.17
N GLU A 100 17.56 0.69 -9.84
CA GLU A 100 18.50 1.39 -10.72
C GLU A 100 18.69 2.85 -10.33
N PHE A 101 19.86 3.40 -10.63
CA PHE A 101 20.07 4.84 -10.60
C PHE A 101 19.84 5.38 -12.01
N GLN A 102 18.92 6.33 -12.13
CA GLN A 102 18.56 6.90 -13.42
C GLN A 102 18.91 8.37 -13.47
N VAL A 103 19.71 8.75 -14.46
CA VAL A 103 20.00 10.13 -14.78
C VAL A 103 18.80 10.72 -15.53
N SER A 104 18.35 11.87 -15.07
CA SER A 104 17.19 12.55 -15.64
C SER A 104 17.34 14.07 -15.54
N ARG A 105 16.43 14.78 -16.16
CA ARG A 105 16.31 16.22 -16.05
C ARG A 105 14.87 16.63 -15.75
N PRO A 106 14.66 17.78 -15.09
CA PRO A 106 13.33 18.35 -14.93
C PRO A 106 12.65 18.59 -16.28
N SER A 107 11.35 18.32 -16.34
CA SER A 107 10.52 18.56 -17.52
C SER A 107 9.29 19.39 -17.15
N GLU A 108 8.85 20.28 -18.04
CA GLU A 108 7.64 21.06 -17.83
C GLU A 108 6.38 20.18 -17.91
N ASP A 109 6.36 19.25 -18.85
CA ASP A 109 5.20 18.38 -19.12
C ASP A 109 5.22 17.10 -18.26
N MET A 110 6.41 16.62 -17.93
CA MET A 110 6.63 15.43 -17.12
C MET A 110 7.44 15.82 -15.89
N LEU A 111 7.26 15.10 -14.79
CA LEU A 111 8.03 15.36 -13.57
C LEU A 111 9.54 15.24 -13.82
N LEU A 112 9.91 14.17 -14.50
CA LEU A 112 11.27 13.86 -14.90
C LEU A 112 11.28 13.36 -16.35
N LEU A 113 12.23 13.79 -17.12
CA LEU A 113 12.53 13.20 -18.42
C LEU A 113 13.81 12.37 -18.27
N LEU A 114 13.71 11.07 -18.54
CA LEU A 114 14.86 10.19 -18.58
C LEU A 114 15.77 10.67 -19.73
N ASP A 115 16.99 11.02 -19.39
CA ASP A 115 17.96 11.62 -20.32
C ASP A 115 19.34 11.13 -19.96
N ALA A 116 19.65 9.92 -20.40
CA ALA A 116 20.94 9.31 -20.21
C ALA A 116 21.79 9.45 -21.47
N GLU A 117 22.81 10.28 -21.39
CA GLU A 117 24.00 10.03 -22.19
C GLU A 117 24.68 8.78 -21.60
N ASP A 118 24.98 7.79 -22.42
CA ASP A 118 25.51 6.48 -21.97
C ASP A 118 26.72 6.62 -21.04
N ASP A 119 27.66 7.50 -21.37
CA ASP A 119 28.86 7.75 -20.55
C ASP A 119 28.53 8.32 -19.16
N LEU A 120 27.58 9.24 -19.06
CA LEU A 120 27.16 9.84 -17.77
C LEU A 120 26.42 8.81 -16.92
N GLN A 121 25.53 8.04 -17.53
CA GLN A 121 24.80 6.99 -16.83
C GLN A 121 25.74 5.92 -16.27
N GLU A 122 26.76 5.52 -17.02
CA GLU A 122 27.77 4.57 -16.56
C GLU A 122 28.59 5.12 -15.38
N LYS A 123 29.05 6.36 -15.46
CA LYS A 123 29.75 7.02 -14.36
C LYS A 123 28.91 7.10 -13.10
N VAL A 124 27.63 7.44 -13.22
CA VAL A 124 26.68 7.48 -12.10
C VAL A 124 26.49 6.09 -11.50
N ASN A 125 26.30 5.07 -12.32
CA ASN A 125 26.11 3.69 -11.84
C ASN A 125 27.33 3.21 -11.02
N VAL A 126 28.53 3.49 -11.50
CA VAL A 126 29.76 3.13 -10.79
C VAL A 126 29.88 3.90 -9.47
N ALA A 127 29.65 5.22 -9.50
CA ALA A 127 29.79 6.08 -8.33
C ALA A 127 28.74 5.75 -7.26
N MET A 128 27.51 5.43 -7.65
CA MET A 128 26.40 5.17 -6.74
C MET A 128 26.27 3.71 -6.27
N ALA A 129 27.08 2.80 -6.80
CA ALA A 129 27.05 1.39 -6.42
C ALA A 129 27.11 1.17 -4.89
N PRO A 130 27.91 1.89 -4.09
CA PRO A 130 27.93 1.75 -2.63
C PRO A 130 26.65 2.22 -1.93
N TYR A 131 25.83 3.03 -2.58
CA TYR A 131 24.55 3.52 -2.05
C TYR A 131 23.43 2.48 -2.15
N ALA A 132 23.51 1.58 -3.11
CA ALA A 132 22.44 0.60 -3.37
C ALA A 132 22.19 -0.30 -2.15
N PHE A 133 21.01 -0.20 -1.54
CA PHE A 133 20.65 -0.95 -0.33
C PHE A 133 19.39 -1.81 -0.50
N ILE A 134 18.60 -1.57 -1.55
CA ILE A 134 17.39 -2.34 -1.86
C ILE A 134 17.72 -3.37 -2.92
N ASN A 135 17.22 -4.58 -2.75
CA ASN A 135 17.41 -5.69 -3.68
C ASN A 135 16.07 -6.21 -4.19
N ARG A 136 16.11 -6.83 -5.37
CA ARG A 136 14.96 -7.53 -5.92
C ARG A 136 14.41 -8.56 -4.93
N GLY A 137 13.12 -8.52 -4.72
CA GLY A 137 12.41 -9.41 -3.81
C GLY A 137 12.33 -8.90 -2.37
N ASP A 138 13.04 -7.82 -2.03
CA ASP A 138 12.92 -7.20 -0.71
C ASP A 138 11.50 -6.71 -0.45
N ILE A 139 11.12 -6.69 0.81
CA ILE A 139 9.75 -6.46 1.26
C ILE A 139 9.72 -5.27 2.22
N CYS A 140 8.81 -4.34 1.98
CA CYS A 140 8.50 -3.26 2.90
C CYS A 140 7.07 -3.41 3.40
N VAL A 141 6.90 -3.57 4.70
CA VAL A 141 5.59 -3.70 5.35
C VAL A 141 5.23 -2.38 6.01
N LEU A 142 4.11 -1.79 5.63
CA LEU A 142 3.58 -0.56 6.22
C LEU A 142 2.41 -0.88 7.14
N ARG A 143 2.45 -0.35 8.37
CA ARG A 143 1.39 -0.41 9.37
C ARG A 143 0.93 1.00 9.69
N PRO A 144 -0.09 1.54 8.98
CA PRO A 144 -0.64 2.86 9.26
C PRO A 144 -1.16 2.99 10.68
N ASP A 145 -0.89 4.12 11.33
CA ASP A 145 -1.31 4.35 12.72
C ASP A 145 -2.82 4.57 12.83
N ASP A 146 -3.42 5.26 11.85
CA ASP A 146 -4.80 5.73 11.94
C ASP A 146 -5.61 5.39 10.70
N VAL A 147 -5.44 6.09 9.59
CA VAL A 147 -6.25 5.90 8.39
C VAL A 147 -5.46 5.20 7.30
N TYR A 148 -6.11 4.21 6.66
CA TYR A 148 -5.55 3.49 5.52
C TYR A 148 -5.54 4.33 4.25
N ARG A 149 -4.93 5.50 4.30
CA ARG A 149 -4.79 6.40 3.16
C ARG A 149 -3.32 6.66 2.92
N LEU A 150 -2.83 6.25 1.78
CA LEU A 150 -1.44 6.49 1.36
C LEU A 150 -1.28 7.82 0.63
N SER A 151 -2.09 8.82 0.91
CA SER A 151 -2.13 10.04 0.12
C SER A 151 -2.31 11.33 0.88
N GLU A 152 -2.58 11.28 2.18
CA GLU A 152 -2.85 12.47 2.96
C GLU A 152 -1.61 12.94 3.72
N GLU A 153 -1.33 14.24 3.67
CA GLU A 153 -0.23 14.84 4.42
C GLU A 153 -0.41 14.62 5.94
N GLY A 154 0.67 14.26 6.61
CA GLY A 154 0.70 14.01 8.04
C GLY A 154 0.30 12.59 8.46
N GLU A 155 -0.24 11.79 7.55
CA GLU A 155 -0.46 10.37 7.79
C GLU A 155 0.87 9.63 7.89
N GLY A 156 0.88 8.55 8.64
CA GLY A 156 2.07 7.75 8.84
C GLY A 156 1.80 6.52 9.66
N GLY A 157 2.86 5.89 10.10
CA GLY A 157 2.81 4.69 10.89
C GLY A 157 4.18 4.07 11.06
N LYS A 158 4.20 2.76 11.25
CA LYS A 158 5.42 1.96 11.36
C LYS A 158 5.72 1.26 10.05
N PHE A 159 6.99 1.04 9.77
CA PHE A 159 7.42 0.18 8.70
C PHE A 159 8.42 -0.87 9.18
N THR A 160 8.42 -1.99 8.47
CA THR A 160 9.44 -3.03 8.61
C THR A 160 9.98 -3.35 7.23
N TYR A 161 11.29 -3.22 7.06
CA TYR A 161 11.98 -3.60 5.83
C TYR A 161 12.66 -4.96 6.01
N LYS A 162 12.39 -5.87 5.09
CA LYS A 162 12.85 -7.26 5.15
C LYS A 162 13.49 -7.68 3.84
N THR A 163 14.40 -8.64 3.92
CA THR A 163 14.86 -9.38 2.74
C THR A 163 13.75 -10.24 2.16
N LYS A 164 13.95 -10.76 0.94
CA LYS A 164 13.06 -11.74 0.30
C LYS A 164 12.84 -13.02 1.14
N ASP A 165 13.77 -13.35 2.03
CA ASP A 165 13.70 -14.50 2.94
C ASP A 165 13.09 -14.09 4.30
N GLU A 166 12.41 -12.95 4.36
CA GLU A 166 11.73 -12.38 5.53
C GLU A 166 12.65 -12.03 6.72
N GLN A 167 13.95 -11.95 6.51
CA GLN A 167 14.86 -11.44 7.52
C GLN A 167 14.65 -9.93 7.68
N VAL A 168 14.30 -9.49 8.89
CA VAL A 168 14.17 -8.08 9.22
C VAL A 168 15.53 -7.40 9.18
N LEU A 169 15.65 -6.35 8.37
CA LEU A 169 16.85 -5.52 8.26
C LEU A 169 16.71 -4.21 9.00
N VAL A 170 15.55 -3.57 8.89
CA VAL A 170 15.29 -2.24 9.46
C VAL A 170 13.83 -2.16 9.91
N GLU A 171 13.63 -1.49 11.04
CA GLU A 171 12.31 -1.06 11.52
C GLU A 171 12.36 0.42 11.87
N GLY A 172 11.25 1.11 11.63
CA GLY A 172 11.14 2.52 11.90
C GLY A 172 9.73 3.07 11.68
N THR A 173 9.65 4.35 11.44
CA THR A 173 8.41 5.06 11.18
C THR A 173 8.41 5.68 9.79
N TYR A 174 7.23 5.90 9.25
CA TYR A 174 7.06 6.68 8.01
C TYR A 174 5.99 7.75 8.21
N ARG A 175 6.11 8.82 7.42
CA ARG A 175 5.12 9.87 7.31
C ARG A 175 4.96 10.29 5.85
N ILE A 176 3.78 10.79 5.53
CA ILE A 176 3.52 11.40 4.22
C ILE A 176 3.69 12.91 4.37
N GLU A 177 4.63 13.45 3.63
CA GLU A 177 4.99 14.87 3.67
C GLU A 177 5.16 15.44 2.26
N TRP A 178 5.02 16.76 2.14
CA TRP A 178 5.38 17.47 0.93
C TRP A 178 6.90 17.60 0.84
N ALA A 179 7.46 17.15 -0.27
CA ALA A 179 8.88 17.28 -0.58
C ALA A 179 9.09 17.76 -2.01
N SER A 180 10.32 18.14 -2.35
CA SER A 180 10.67 18.58 -3.69
C SER A 180 11.39 17.47 -4.45
N LEU A 181 10.91 17.18 -5.66
CA LEU A 181 11.59 16.33 -6.63
C LEU A 181 11.83 17.15 -7.90
N ALA A 182 13.08 17.33 -8.27
CA ALA A 182 13.47 18.14 -9.42
C ALA A 182 12.81 19.54 -9.46
N GLY A 183 12.72 20.19 -8.30
CA GLY A 183 12.11 21.52 -8.14
C GLY A 183 10.59 21.56 -8.06
N LYS A 184 9.91 20.43 -8.20
CA LYS A 184 8.43 20.32 -8.10
C LYS A 184 8.01 19.69 -6.78
N LYS A 185 7.04 20.32 -6.09
CA LYS A 185 6.48 19.77 -4.86
C LYS A 185 5.56 18.60 -5.13
N LYS A 186 5.82 17.49 -4.45
CA LYS A 186 4.97 16.29 -4.43
C LYS A 186 4.88 15.69 -3.04
N LYS A 187 3.85 14.92 -2.80
CA LYS A 187 3.75 14.10 -1.58
C LYS A 187 4.75 12.95 -1.66
N ALA A 188 5.45 12.71 -0.57
CA ALA A 188 6.46 11.68 -0.45
C ALA A 188 6.28 10.89 0.85
N PHE A 189 6.76 9.67 0.83
CA PHE A 189 6.93 8.86 2.03
C PHE A 189 8.31 9.15 2.62
N VAL A 190 8.34 9.64 3.83
CA VAL A 190 9.57 9.90 4.57
C VAL A 190 9.74 8.79 5.60
N PHE A 191 10.69 7.90 5.34
CA PHE A 191 11.05 6.80 6.22
C PHE A 191 12.17 7.23 7.17
N THR A 192 11.98 7.02 8.45
CA THR A 192 12.95 7.36 9.49
C THR A 192 13.26 6.12 10.33
N TYR A 193 14.53 5.83 10.52
CA TYR A 193 14.99 4.70 11.32
C TYR A 193 16.35 4.97 11.95
N THR A 194 16.68 4.21 12.97
CA THR A 194 18.00 4.23 13.59
C THR A 194 18.93 3.25 12.86
N GLY A 195 19.98 3.77 12.26
CA GLY A 195 21.00 2.99 11.60
C GLY A 195 22.11 2.55 12.55
N GLU A 196 23.23 2.13 11.99
CA GLU A 196 24.42 1.77 12.76
C GLU A 196 24.92 2.96 13.60
N ASN A 197 25.45 2.67 14.78
CA ASN A 197 25.95 3.65 15.77
C ASN A 197 24.88 4.61 16.30
N ASP A 198 23.63 4.20 16.36
CA ASP A 198 22.49 5.03 16.85
C ASP A 198 22.28 6.33 16.05
N VAL A 199 22.73 6.37 14.81
CA VAL A 199 22.52 7.52 13.92
C VAL A 199 21.16 7.39 13.26
N GLU A 200 20.33 8.44 13.40
CA GLU A 200 19.08 8.53 12.67
C GLU A 200 19.33 8.66 11.17
N LYS A 201 18.66 7.83 10.39
CA LYS A 201 18.66 7.85 8.93
C LYS A 201 17.27 8.14 8.40
N GLN A 202 17.22 8.82 7.26
CA GLN A 202 15.98 9.18 6.62
C GLN A 202 16.07 8.97 5.11
N HIS A 203 15.00 8.42 4.53
CA HIS A 203 14.83 8.30 3.09
C HIS A 203 13.51 8.90 2.66
N THR A 204 13.51 9.67 1.58
CA THR A 204 12.32 10.31 1.03
C THR A 204 11.99 9.69 -0.32
N PHE A 205 10.94 8.89 -0.36
CA PHE A 205 10.48 8.23 -1.58
C PHE A 205 9.20 8.86 -2.11
N PHE A 206 9.22 9.25 -3.38
CA PHE A 206 8.04 9.69 -4.12
C PHE A 206 7.38 8.46 -4.74
N ASN A 207 6.12 8.24 -4.43
CA ASN A 207 5.34 7.19 -5.07
C ASN A 207 4.87 7.69 -6.43
N PHE A 208 5.42 7.12 -7.48
CA PHE A 208 5.07 7.44 -8.84
C PHE A 208 4.31 6.28 -9.48
N SER A 209 3.01 6.47 -9.64
CA SER A 209 2.21 5.53 -10.41
C SER A 209 1.84 6.15 -11.75
N PRO A 210 2.45 5.72 -12.84
CA PRO A 210 2.09 6.20 -14.17
C PRO A 210 0.66 5.80 -14.57
N TYR A 211 0.03 4.89 -13.81
CA TYR A 211 -1.28 4.32 -14.09
C TYR A 211 -2.37 4.66 -13.06
N LEU A 212 -2.03 5.31 -11.96
CA LEU A 212 -3.00 5.67 -10.92
C LEU A 212 -3.48 7.12 -11.07
N GLY A 213 -4.17 7.39 -12.15
CA GLY A 213 -5.22 8.40 -12.09
C GLY A 213 -6.33 7.84 -11.18
N THR A 214 -6.47 8.39 -9.98
CA THR A 214 -7.66 8.26 -9.09
C THR A 214 -8.26 6.86 -8.83
N GLN A 215 -7.52 5.77 -8.99
CA GLN A 215 -8.08 4.45 -8.72
C GLN A 215 -7.85 4.08 -7.26
N SER A 216 -8.96 4.03 -6.53
CA SER A 216 -8.99 3.41 -5.20
C SER A 216 -8.38 2.01 -5.25
N LEU A 217 -7.65 1.65 -4.19
CA LEU A 217 -7.23 0.28 -3.92
C LEU A 217 -8.49 -0.58 -3.70
N THR A 218 -9.10 -1.05 -4.77
CA THR A 218 -10.20 -1.98 -4.66
C THR A 218 -9.66 -3.40 -4.58
N ARG A 219 -10.28 -4.24 -3.76
CA ARG A 219 -9.95 -5.67 -3.55
C ARG A 219 -9.80 -6.50 -4.83
N GLU A 220 -10.20 -5.98 -5.96
CA GLU A 220 -10.51 -6.74 -7.16
C GLU A 220 -9.49 -6.64 -8.27
N ARG A 221 -8.55 -5.75 -8.11
CA ARG A 221 -7.51 -5.60 -9.12
C ARG A 221 -6.27 -6.32 -8.65
N GLY A 222 -5.71 -7.09 -9.56
CA GLY A 222 -4.43 -7.75 -9.34
C GLY A 222 -3.35 -6.81 -8.83
N PRO A 223 -2.13 -7.27 -8.60
CA PRO A 223 -1.08 -6.52 -7.95
C PRO A 223 -0.88 -5.15 -8.61
N ILE A 224 -0.92 -4.09 -7.78
CA ILE A 224 -0.71 -2.72 -8.24
C ILE A 224 0.78 -2.46 -8.28
N THR A 225 1.28 -2.23 -9.48
CA THR A 225 2.67 -1.82 -9.72
C THR A 225 2.83 -0.31 -9.53
N THR A 226 3.82 0.08 -8.76
CA THR A 226 4.19 1.48 -8.57
C THR A 226 5.71 1.62 -8.61
N ALA A 227 6.20 2.79 -8.99
CA ALA A 227 7.61 3.12 -8.85
C ALA A 227 7.81 4.03 -7.63
N TRP A 228 8.84 3.74 -6.86
CA TRP A 228 9.29 4.56 -5.74
C TRP A 228 10.59 5.23 -6.12
N LEU A 229 10.63 6.55 -6.05
CA LEU A 229 11.76 7.37 -6.48
C LEU A 229 12.35 8.13 -5.31
N GLU A 230 13.63 7.97 -5.06
CA GLU A 230 14.40 8.84 -4.17
C GLU A 230 15.33 9.74 -4.98
N ASP A 231 15.27 11.05 -4.75
CA ASP A 231 16.23 11.99 -5.33
C ASP A 231 17.55 11.87 -4.57
N VAL A 232 18.57 11.37 -5.23
CA VAL A 232 19.89 11.14 -4.67
C VAL A 232 20.96 12.07 -5.28
N SER A 233 20.53 13.14 -5.97
CA SER A 233 21.41 14.06 -6.68
C SER A 233 22.45 14.73 -5.78
N ASP A 234 22.10 14.96 -4.52
CA ASP A 234 22.99 15.57 -3.51
C ASP A 234 23.93 14.56 -2.83
N SER A 235 23.96 13.32 -3.30
CA SER A 235 24.85 12.31 -2.75
C SER A 235 26.33 12.72 -2.87
N PRO A 236 27.14 12.57 -1.81
CA PRO A 236 28.58 12.80 -1.89
C PRO A 236 29.30 11.97 -2.94
N TYR A 237 28.73 10.81 -3.30
CA TYR A 237 29.29 9.94 -4.36
C TYR A 237 29.21 10.57 -5.76
N LEU A 238 28.34 11.58 -5.95
CA LEU A 238 28.13 12.25 -7.24
C LEU A 238 28.91 13.57 -7.36
N GLU A 239 29.64 13.95 -6.33
CA GLU A 239 30.44 15.19 -6.36
C GLU A 239 31.45 15.16 -7.50
N GLY A 240 31.43 16.21 -8.32
CA GLY A 240 32.29 16.33 -9.50
C GLY A 240 31.88 15.48 -10.70
N ILE A 241 30.79 14.71 -10.62
CA ILE A 241 30.31 13.84 -11.70
C ILE A 241 29.04 14.40 -12.32
N LEU A 242 28.05 14.77 -11.48
CA LEU A 242 26.73 15.17 -11.95
C LEU A 242 26.70 16.61 -12.44
N PRO A 243 26.29 16.89 -13.70
CA PRO A 243 26.04 18.24 -14.18
C PRO A 243 24.90 18.92 -13.39
N VAL A 244 24.95 20.26 -13.31
CA VAL A 244 24.01 21.07 -12.53
C VAL A 244 22.54 20.93 -13.02
N ASP A 245 22.38 20.66 -14.32
CA ASP A 245 21.06 20.53 -14.96
C ASP A 245 20.55 19.08 -15.02
N ARG A 246 21.16 18.18 -14.26
CA ARG A 246 20.76 16.77 -14.16
C ARG A 246 20.39 16.39 -12.75
N THR A 247 19.49 15.43 -12.66
CA THR A 247 19.02 14.81 -11.42
C THR A 247 19.31 13.31 -11.50
N VAL A 248 19.70 12.71 -10.39
CA VAL A 248 19.77 11.25 -10.25
C VAL A 248 18.71 10.78 -9.31
N VAL A 249 17.89 9.85 -9.78
CA VAL A 249 16.88 9.18 -8.95
C VAL A 249 17.25 7.72 -8.74
N TYR A 250 17.06 7.25 -7.51
CA TYR A 250 17.07 5.84 -7.19
C TYR A 250 15.67 5.29 -7.46
N TRP A 251 15.55 4.48 -8.48
CA TRP A 251 14.30 3.97 -9.01
C TRP A 251 14.05 2.56 -8.52
N VAL A 252 12.93 2.35 -7.82
CA VAL A 252 12.53 1.07 -7.25
C VAL A 252 11.14 0.70 -7.77
N ASP A 253 11.06 -0.27 -8.66
CA ASP A 253 9.78 -0.82 -9.08
C ASP A 253 9.21 -1.74 -7.99
N THR A 254 8.01 -1.45 -7.55
CA THR A 254 7.35 -2.19 -6.48
C THR A 254 5.95 -2.64 -6.87
N MET A 255 5.46 -3.60 -6.14
CA MET A 255 4.11 -4.11 -6.23
C MET A 255 3.52 -4.20 -4.83
N ILE A 256 2.27 -3.76 -4.67
CA ILE A 256 1.50 -4.10 -3.47
C ILE A 256 1.16 -5.59 -3.58
N SER A 257 1.87 -6.40 -2.82
CA SER A 257 1.75 -7.85 -2.86
C SER A 257 0.66 -8.38 -1.93
N SER A 258 0.36 -7.67 -0.86
CA SER A 258 -0.76 -8.02 0.02
C SER A 258 -1.29 -6.84 0.81
N LEU A 259 -2.58 -6.95 1.14
CA LEU A 259 -3.26 -6.23 2.17
C LEU A 259 -3.84 -7.27 3.11
N SER A 260 -3.45 -7.25 4.37
CA SER A 260 -3.91 -8.21 5.37
C SER A 260 -4.36 -7.53 6.66
N ALA A 261 -5.14 -8.25 7.46
CA ALA A 261 -5.43 -7.83 8.82
C ALA A 261 -4.20 -8.07 9.71
N GLU A 262 -3.93 -7.14 10.62
CA GLU A 262 -3.02 -7.39 11.72
C GLU A 262 -3.51 -8.60 12.54
N GLU A 263 -2.60 -9.43 13.01
CA GLU A 263 -2.96 -10.56 13.88
C GLU A 263 -3.60 -10.08 15.19
N ILE A 264 -4.70 -10.74 15.57
CA ILE A 264 -5.46 -10.44 16.78
C ILE A 264 -5.20 -11.51 17.84
#